data_b32347a565898090c53e1dd9bb7dcd0b
#
_entry.id   b32347a565898090c53e1dd9bb7dcd0b
#
_cell.length_a   1.000
_cell.length_b   1.000
_cell.length_c   1.000
_cell.angle_alpha   90.00
_cell.angle_beta   90.00
_cell.angle_gamma   90.00
#
_symmetry.space_group_name_H-M   'P 1'
#
loop_
_entity.id
_entity.type
_entity.pdbx_description
1 polymer ?
#
loop_
_entity_poly.entity_id
_entity_poly.type
_entity_poly.pdbx_seq_one_letter_code
_entity_poly.pdbx_strand_id
1 'polypeptide(L)'
;CMWGVGASLGPVIMGQALAGSGWQGGYRIIGILQVVLTVVLLFSLPLWKLPQDVMGGEPFTPQHRSFPELLKITGVPEVLVCFLCYCALESTAGMWAASYCTLVRGLDAQTAASWASLFYLGITAGRFVSGFLTMKMSDRNMIRLGQVLIALGILLVLLPAGNNVLFVGL
;
A
#
# COMPACT_ATOMS: atom_id res chain seq x y z
N CYS A 1 7.22 2.57 1.29
CA CYS A 1 6.72 3.87 1.82
C CYS A 1 6.31 4.82 0.69
N MET A 2 7.09 5.02 -0.37
CA MET A 2 6.78 5.97 -1.47
C MET A 2 5.46 5.67 -2.19
N TRP A 3 5.12 4.40 -2.40
CA TRP A 3 3.82 4.01 -2.95
C TRP A 3 2.65 4.53 -2.10
N GLY A 4 2.72 4.38 -0.77
CA GLY A 4 1.66 4.85 0.11
C GLY A 4 1.55 6.38 0.16
N VAL A 5 2.67 7.10 0.05
CA VAL A 5 2.66 8.56 -0.09
C VAL A 5 1.91 8.97 -1.35
N GLY A 6 2.20 8.32 -2.49
CA GLY A 6 1.48 8.57 -3.75
C GLY A 6 -0.01 8.26 -3.66
N ALA A 7 -0.37 7.12 -3.04
CA ALA A 7 -1.75 6.71 -2.84
C ALA A 7 -2.54 7.65 -1.91
N SER A 8 -1.87 8.28 -0.93
CA SER A 8 -2.49 9.27 -0.04
C SER A 8 -2.61 10.65 -0.69
N LEU A 9 -1.61 11.09 -1.44
CA LEU A 9 -1.60 12.42 -2.07
C LEU A 9 -2.46 12.48 -3.33
N GLY A 10 -2.56 11.39 -4.08
CA GLY A 10 -3.34 11.33 -5.32
C GLY A 10 -4.78 11.82 -5.17
N PRO A 11 -5.59 11.26 -4.26
CA PRO A 11 -6.96 11.70 -4.01
C PRO A 11 -7.07 13.16 -3.56
N VAL A 12 -6.10 13.66 -2.77
CA VAL A 12 -6.07 15.06 -2.32
C VAL A 12 -5.85 16.00 -3.50
N ILE A 13 -4.87 15.71 -4.36
CA ILE A 13 -4.59 16.49 -5.58
C ILE A 13 -5.80 16.49 -6.50
N MET A 14 -6.41 15.31 -6.69
CA MET A 14 -7.62 15.17 -7.51
C MET A 14 -8.81 15.94 -6.94
N GLY A 15 -9.03 15.86 -5.63
CA GLY A 15 -10.13 16.58 -4.96
C GLY A 15 -9.99 18.09 -5.10
N GLN A 16 -8.80 18.64 -4.92
CA GLN A 16 -8.53 20.07 -5.11
C GLN A 16 -8.69 20.49 -6.57
N ALA A 17 -8.21 19.68 -7.51
CA ALA A 17 -8.33 19.98 -8.94
C ALA A 17 -9.80 19.96 -9.40
N LEU A 18 -10.63 19.05 -8.87
CA LEU A 18 -12.06 18.97 -9.17
C LEU A 18 -12.80 20.25 -8.80
N ALA A 19 -12.42 20.88 -7.68
CA ALA A 19 -13.02 22.13 -7.23
C ALA A 19 -12.70 23.35 -8.11
N GLY A 20 -11.55 23.34 -8.81
CA GLY A 20 -11.05 24.50 -9.58
C GLY A 20 -11.06 24.32 -11.09
N SER A 21 -10.47 23.22 -11.60
CA SER A 21 -10.20 23.02 -13.03
C SER A 21 -10.87 21.76 -13.61
N GLY A 22 -11.71 21.09 -12.81
CA GLY A 22 -12.35 19.83 -13.18
C GLY A 22 -11.39 18.65 -13.20
N TRP A 23 -11.91 17.46 -13.53
CA TRP A 23 -11.15 16.22 -13.52
C TRP A 23 -9.94 16.23 -14.51
N GLN A 24 -10.07 16.95 -15.63
CA GLN A 24 -8.99 17.09 -16.62
C GLN A 24 -7.79 17.85 -16.04
N GLY A 25 -8.03 18.85 -15.17
CA GLY A 25 -6.96 19.56 -14.47
C GLY A 25 -6.17 18.67 -13.54
N GLY A 26 -6.84 17.79 -12.80
CA GLY A 26 -6.21 16.80 -11.94
C GLY A 26 -5.32 15.83 -12.71
N TYR A 27 -5.80 15.27 -13.81
CA TYR A 27 -5.00 14.39 -14.67
C TYR A 27 -3.80 15.09 -15.29
N ARG A 28 -3.92 16.38 -15.67
CA ARG A 28 -2.79 17.17 -16.17
C ARG A 28 -1.69 17.31 -15.11
N ILE A 29 -2.06 17.62 -13.87
CA ILE A 29 -1.09 17.75 -12.75
C ILE A 29 -0.38 16.42 -12.52
N ILE A 30 -1.14 15.33 -12.42
CA ILE A 30 -0.57 13.98 -12.23
C ILE A 30 0.33 13.60 -13.42
N GLY A 31 -0.11 13.89 -14.65
CA GLY A 31 0.67 13.62 -15.87
C GLY A 31 2.00 14.38 -15.89
N ILE A 32 1.99 15.67 -15.56
CA ILE A 32 3.23 16.47 -15.47
C ILE A 32 4.15 15.88 -14.39
N LEU A 33 3.63 15.56 -13.21
CA LEU A 33 4.40 14.95 -12.14
C LEU A 33 5.05 13.63 -12.60
N GLN A 34 4.28 12.79 -13.30
CA GLN A 34 4.78 11.52 -13.82
C GLN A 34 5.89 11.70 -14.86
N VAL A 35 5.76 12.68 -15.76
CA VAL A 35 6.82 13.02 -16.74
C VAL A 35 8.08 13.47 -16.02
N VAL A 36 7.96 14.38 -15.03
CA VAL A 36 9.11 14.85 -14.23
C VAL A 36 9.81 13.69 -13.54
N LEU A 37 9.04 12.80 -12.87
CA LEU A 37 9.60 11.62 -12.21
C LEU A 37 10.29 10.69 -13.21
N THR A 38 9.71 10.47 -14.39
CA THR A 38 10.32 9.66 -15.44
C THR A 38 11.63 10.24 -15.92
N VAL A 39 11.69 11.56 -16.14
CA VAL A 39 12.92 12.26 -16.54
C VAL A 39 13.99 12.13 -15.46
N VAL A 40 13.65 12.37 -14.18
CA VAL A 40 14.58 12.19 -13.06
C VAL A 40 15.10 10.76 -12.99
N LEU A 41 14.23 9.77 -13.18
CA LEU A 41 14.61 8.36 -13.20
C LEU A 41 15.56 8.04 -14.35
N LEU A 42 15.31 8.55 -15.56
CA LEU A 42 16.22 8.39 -16.70
C LEU A 42 17.59 8.98 -16.44
N PHE A 43 17.67 10.17 -15.85
CA PHE A 43 18.94 10.78 -15.47
C PHE A 43 19.65 10.03 -14.33
N SER A 44 18.91 9.33 -13.48
CA SER A 44 19.48 8.52 -12.40
C SER A 44 20.01 7.15 -12.84
N LEU A 45 19.63 6.66 -14.04
CA LEU A 45 20.05 5.34 -14.55
C LEU A 45 21.57 5.08 -14.48
N PRO A 46 22.46 6.04 -14.77
CA PRO A 46 23.90 5.82 -14.63
C PRO A 46 24.34 5.51 -13.19
N LEU A 47 23.61 6.03 -12.19
CA LEU A 47 23.89 5.81 -10.77
C LEU A 47 23.55 4.38 -10.32
N TRP A 48 22.72 3.67 -11.08
CA TRP A 48 22.28 2.30 -10.75
C TRP A 48 23.27 1.23 -11.22
N LYS A 49 24.29 1.62 -11.96
CA LYS A 49 25.41 0.74 -12.29
C LYS A 49 26.34 0.63 -11.07
N LEU A 50 25.91 -0.20 -10.09
CA LEU A 50 26.79 -0.57 -8.99
C LEU A 50 27.99 -1.35 -9.54
N PRO A 51 29.24 -0.98 -9.17
CA PRO A 51 30.40 -1.80 -9.49
C PRO A 51 30.18 -3.21 -8.91
N GLN A 52 30.39 -4.25 -9.71
CA GLN A 52 30.24 -5.66 -9.30
C GLN A 52 31.12 -6.01 -8.09
N ASP A 53 32.18 -5.24 -7.86
CA ASP A 53 33.13 -5.43 -6.74
C ASP A 53 32.54 -5.08 -5.37
N VAL A 54 31.42 -4.35 -5.29
CA VAL A 54 30.78 -3.98 -4.01
C VAL A 54 29.84 -5.08 -3.50
N MET A 55 29.39 -5.93 -4.39
CA MET A 55 28.46 -7.03 -4.05
C MET A 55 29.18 -8.34 -3.73
N GLY A 56 30.34 -8.37 -3.14
CA GLY A 56 31.15 -9.51 -2.62
C GLY A 56 30.56 -10.94 -2.56
N GLY A 57 29.62 -11.26 -3.43
CA GLY A 57 28.93 -12.51 -3.58
C GLY A 57 29.16 -13.10 -4.97
N GLU A 58 29.17 -14.43 -5.06
CA GLU A 58 29.19 -15.14 -6.33
C GLU A 58 28.13 -14.56 -7.29
N PRO A 59 28.43 -14.50 -8.59
CA PRO A 59 27.50 -13.97 -9.58
C PRO A 59 26.19 -14.75 -9.46
N PHE A 60 25.12 -14.03 -9.11
CA PHE A 60 23.76 -14.61 -9.06
C PHE A 60 23.39 -15.08 -10.46
N THR A 61 23.59 -16.35 -10.70
CA THR A 61 23.10 -17.01 -11.93
C THR A 61 21.61 -17.26 -11.74
N PRO A 62 20.73 -16.51 -12.42
CA PRO A 62 19.29 -16.74 -12.33
C PRO A 62 19.00 -18.15 -12.83
N GLN A 63 18.70 -19.08 -11.92
CA GLN A 63 18.20 -20.40 -12.31
C GLN A 63 16.78 -20.19 -12.85
N HIS A 64 16.63 -20.34 -14.16
CA HIS A 64 15.31 -20.40 -14.80
C HIS A 64 14.58 -21.67 -14.36
N ARG A 65 13.81 -21.55 -13.28
CA ARG A 65 12.91 -22.63 -12.85
C ARG A 65 11.54 -22.41 -13.47
N SER A 66 10.92 -23.47 -13.95
CA SER A 66 9.56 -23.44 -14.45
C SER A 66 8.58 -23.16 -13.29
N PHE A 67 7.49 -22.43 -13.59
CA PHE A 67 6.46 -22.11 -12.57
C PHE A 67 5.94 -23.34 -11.80
N PRO A 68 5.68 -24.52 -12.42
CA PRO A 68 5.31 -25.73 -11.70
C PRO A 68 6.40 -26.25 -10.75
N GLU A 69 7.67 -26.01 -11.04
CA GLU A 69 8.77 -26.39 -10.17
C GLU A 69 8.88 -25.50 -8.94
N LEU A 70 8.56 -24.20 -9.10
CA LEU A 70 8.50 -23.23 -7.99
C LEU A 70 7.39 -23.62 -7.00
N LEU A 71 6.23 -24.07 -7.49
CA LEU A 71 5.11 -24.50 -6.63
C LEU A 71 5.40 -25.77 -5.82
N LYS A 72 6.41 -26.55 -6.20
CA LYS A 72 6.83 -27.76 -5.45
C LYS A 72 7.77 -27.43 -4.29
N ILE A 73 8.27 -26.21 -4.22
CA ILE A 73 9.15 -25.77 -3.11
C ILE A 73 8.26 -25.55 -1.88
N THR A 74 8.59 -26.23 -0.80
CA THR A 74 7.88 -26.10 0.47
C THR A 74 7.87 -24.64 0.94
N GLY A 75 6.71 -24.11 1.25
CA GLY A 75 6.50 -22.73 1.69
C GLY A 75 6.10 -21.75 0.57
N VAL A 76 6.38 -22.07 -0.71
CA VAL A 76 6.01 -21.16 -1.82
C VAL A 76 4.50 -21.07 -2.02
N PRO A 77 3.73 -22.18 -2.05
CA PRO A 77 2.27 -22.10 -2.18
C PRO A 77 1.63 -21.30 -1.04
N GLU A 78 2.09 -21.51 0.19
CA GLU A 78 1.58 -20.81 1.38
C GLU A 78 1.83 -19.32 1.29
N VAL A 79 3.02 -18.90 0.87
CA VAL A 79 3.37 -17.49 0.66
C VAL A 79 2.51 -16.88 -0.44
N LEU A 80 2.28 -17.59 -1.54
CA LEU A 80 1.40 -17.12 -2.64
C LEU A 80 -0.04 -16.90 -2.17
N VAL A 81 -0.59 -17.85 -1.41
CA VAL A 81 -1.95 -17.73 -0.84
C VAL A 81 -2.02 -16.55 0.13
N CYS A 82 -1.05 -16.43 1.04
CA CYS A 82 -1.00 -15.29 1.97
C CYS A 82 -0.92 -13.95 1.23
N PHE A 83 -0.11 -13.88 0.18
CA PHE A 83 0.03 -12.67 -0.63
C PHE A 83 -1.26 -12.34 -1.40
N LEU A 84 -1.93 -13.35 -1.95
CA LEU A 84 -3.24 -13.19 -2.59
C LEU A 84 -4.28 -12.63 -1.61
N CYS A 85 -4.37 -13.22 -0.40
CA CYS A 85 -5.28 -12.74 0.64
C CYS A 85 -4.96 -11.30 1.06
N TYR A 86 -3.69 -10.97 1.20
CA TYR A 86 -3.24 -9.61 1.49
C TYR A 86 -3.68 -8.63 0.40
N CYS A 87 -3.39 -8.94 -0.86
CA CYS A 87 -3.78 -8.08 -1.99
C CYS A 87 -5.30 -7.93 -2.10
N ALA A 88 -6.06 -8.99 -1.88
CA ALA A 88 -7.52 -8.96 -1.89
C ALA A 88 -8.07 -8.03 -0.80
N LEU A 89 -7.54 -8.12 0.42
CA LEU A 89 -7.94 -7.27 1.54
C LEU A 89 -7.59 -5.81 1.30
N GLU A 90 -6.35 -5.53 0.87
CA GLU A 90 -5.89 -4.16 0.57
C GLU A 90 -6.72 -3.53 -0.56
N SER A 91 -6.96 -4.27 -1.64
CA SER A 91 -7.77 -3.80 -2.77
C SER A 91 -9.22 -3.55 -2.37
N THR A 92 -9.82 -4.46 -1.59
CA THR A 92 -11.19 -4.33 -1.11
C THR A 92 -11.34 -3.09 -0.23
N ALA A 93 -10.46 -2.92 0.76
CA ALA A 93 -10.48 -1.74 1.63
C ALA A 93 -10.27 -0.46 0.82
N GLY A 94 -9.26 -0.42 -0.06
CA GLY A 94 -8.96 0.75 -0.87
C GLY A 94 -10.07 1.19 -1.82
N MET A 95 -10.80 0.22 -2.41
CA MET A 95 -11.87 0.51 -3.37
C MET A 95 -13.21 0.81 -2.70
N TRP A 96 -13.52 0.14 -1.60
CA TRP A 96 -14.87 0.14 -1.02
C TRP A 96 -15.00 0.93 0.27
N ALA A 97 -13.91 1.32 0.95
CA ALA A 97 -13.97 2.02 2.23
C ALA A 97 -14.80 3.32 2.15
N ALA A 98 -14.57 4.16 1.15
CA ALA A 98 -15.34 5.40 0.97
C ALA A 98 -16.82 5.12 0.71
N SER A 99 -17.14 4.15 -0.16
CA SER A 99 -18.53 3.75 -0.46
C SER A 99 -19.22 3.16 0.76
N TYR A 100 -18.54 2.37 1.55
CA TYR A 100 -19.07 1.85 2.82
C TYR A 100 -19.38 2.98 3.81
N CYS A 101 -18.47 3.94 3.96
CA CYS A 101 -18.67 5.09 4.82
C CYS A 101 -19.88 5.93 4.40
N THR A 102 -20.09 6.15 3.10
CA THR A 102 -21.22 6.94 2.61
C THR A 102 -22.54 6.17 2.65
N LEU A 103 -22.57 4.95 2.09
CA LEU A 103 -23.82 4.21 1.87
C LEU A 103 -24.33 3.51 3.13
N VAL A 104 -23.43 3.02 3.99
CA VAL A 104 -23.79 2.23 5.17
C VAL A 104 -23.78 3.08 6.45
N ARG A 105 -22.82 3.99 6.56
CA ARG A 105 -22.62 4.82 7.76
C ARG A 105 -23.20 6.24 7.62
N GLY A 106 -23.69 6.62 6.44
CA GLY A 106 -24.32 7.91 6.20
C GLY A 106 -23.39 9.12 6.29
N LEU A 107 -22.08 8.92 6.14
CA LEU A 107 -21.11 10.01 6.13
C LEU A 107 -21.21 10.78 4.80
N ASP A 108 -20.93 12.07 4.83
CA ASP A 108 -20.78 12.86 3.62
C ASP A 108 -19.58 12.40 2.78
N ALA A 109 -19.66 12.58 1.47
CA ALA A 109 -18.69 12.05 0.53
C ALA A 109 -17.25 12.57 0.78
N GLN A 110 -17.12 13.83 1.22
CA GLN A 110 -15.82 14.43 1.49
C GLN A 110 -15.16 13.84 2.74
N THR A 111 -15.93 13.66 3.81
CA THR A 111 -15.44 13.00 5.04
C THR A 111 -15.09 11.54 4.76
N ALA A 112 -15.93 10.81 4.02
CA ALA A 112 -15.68 9.43 3.64
C ALA A 112 -14.40 9.27 2.80
N ALA A 113 -14.16 10.15 1.84
CA ALA A 113 -12.94 10.17 1.06
C ALA A 113 -11.71 10.47 1.91
N SER A 114 -11.81 11.41 2.85
CA SER A 114 -10.74 11.73 3.79
C SER A 114 -10.40 10.55 4.69
N TRP A 115 -11.39 9.83 5.19
CA TRP A 115 -11.18 8.64 6.02
C TRP A 115 -10.58 7.47 5.22
N ALA A 116 -11.03 7.26 3.99
CA ALA A 116 -10.43 6.28 3.09
C ALA A 116 -8.96 6.60 2.79
N SER A 117 -8.57 7.88 2.73
CA SER A 117 -7.16 8.26 2.55
C SER A 117 -6.30 7.95 3.77
N LEU A 118 -6.87 7.96 4.98
CA LEU A 118 -6.16 7.57 6.21
C LEU A 118 -5.75 6.10 6.21
N PHE A 119 -6.51 5.22 5.56
CA PHE A 119 -6.14 3.83 5.34
C PHE A 119 -4.76 3.71 4.67
N TYR A 120 -4.53 4.46 3.60
CA TYR A 120 -3.22 4.46 2.91
C TYR A 120 -2.11 5.09 3.76
N LEU A 121 -2.46 6.08 4.57
CA LEU A 121 -1.53 6.68 5.52
C LEU A 121 -1.15 5.67 6.61
N GLY A 122 -2.11 4.88 7.09
CA GLY A 122 -1.91 3.76 8.02
C GLY A 122 -0.96 2.71 7.44
N ILE A 123 -1.16 2.29 6.18
CA ILE A 123 -0.26 1.36 5.48
C ILE A 123 1.16 1.94 5.40
N THR A 124 1.29 3.23 5.08
CA THR A 124 2.59 3.89 4.96
C THR A 124 3.31 3.94 6.31
N ALA A 125 2.61 4.36 7.36
CA ALA A 125 3.13 4.41 8.71
C ALA A 125 3.51 3.00 9.21
N GLY A 126 2.66 2.01 8.97
CA GLY A 126 2.90 0.62 9.33
C GLY A 126 4.16 0.07 8.67
N ARG A 127 4.35 0.32 7.37
CA ARG A 127 5.58 -0.09 6.64
C ARG A 127 6.83 0.63 7.15
N PHE A 128 6.71 1.90 7.53
CA PHE A 128 7.83 2.64 8.11
C PHE A 128 8.20 2.08 9.48
N VAL A 129 7.24 1.92 10.35
CA VAL A 129 7.44 1.38 11.71
C VAL A 129 7.94 -0.06 11.67
N SER A 130 7.42 -0.89 10.74
CA SER A 130 7.87 -2.28 10.61
C SER A 130 9.36 -2.40 10.29
N GLY A 131 9.92 -1.46 9.52
CA GLY A 131 11.35 -1.42 9.23
C GLY A 131 12.22 -1.30 10.50
N PHE A 132 11.77 -0.58 11.51
CA PHE A 132 12.48 -0.50 12.80
C PHE A 132 12.20 -1.69 13.71
N LEU A 133 10.97 -2.20 13.68
CA LEU A 133 10.56 -3.35 14.49
C LEU A 133 11.30 -4.64 14.09
N THR A 134 11.60 -4.83 12.81
CA THR A 134 12.37 -5.99 12.32
C THR A 134 13.77 -6.06 12.94
N MET A 135 14.32 -4.93 13.39
CA MET A 135 15.61 -4.92 14.08
C MET A 135 15.55 -5.51 15.50
N LYS A 136 14.35 -5.58 16.11
CA LYS A 136 14.15 -6.01 17.51
C LYS A 136 13.25 -7.23 17.67
N MET A 137 12.46 -7.54 16.65
CA MET A 137 11.46 -8.63 16.70
C MET A 137 11.74 -9.65 15.61
N SER A 138 11.47 -10.93 15.89
CA SER A 138 11.54 -11.98 14.87
C SER A 138 10.38 -11.85 13.88
N ASP A 139 10.61 -12.26 12.63
CA ASP A 139 9.62 -12.22 11.54
C ASP A 139 8.30 -12.89 11.92
N ARG A 140 8.36 -14.02 12.63
CA ARG A 140 7.17 -14.75 13.13
C ARG A 140 6.30 -13.88 14.03
N ASN A 141 6.91 -13.14 14.95
CA ASN A 141 6.17 -12.29 15.89
C ASN A 141 5.60 -11.06 15.19
N MET A 142 6.31 -10.52 14.22
CA MET A 142 5.82 -9.41 13.39
C MET A 142 4.59 -9.82 12.58
N ILE A 143 4.63 -10.99 11.95
CA ILE A 143 3.48 -11.52 11.18
C ILE A 143 2.27 -11.69 12.11
N ARG A 144 2.45 -12.29 13.29
CA ARG A 144 1.37 -12.47 14.27
C ARG A 144 0.79 -11.14 14.74
N LEU A 145 1.64 -10.18 15.05
CA LEU A 145 1.21 -8.84 15.45
C LEU A 145 0.37 -8.18 14.35
N GLY A 146 0.84 -8.24 13.10
CA GLY A 146 0.10 -7.72 11.94
C GLY A 146 -1.26 -8.39 11.77
N GLN A 147 -1.33 -9.72 11.89
CA GLN A 147 -2.59 -10.46 11.79
C GLN A 147 -3.60 -10.05 12.89
N VAL A 148 -3.14 -9.89 14.13
CA VAL A 148 -4.00 -9.44 15.23
C VAL A 148 -4.49 -8.02 14.99
N LEU A 149 -3.63 -7.11 14.55
CA LEU A 149 -4.01 -5.72 14.24
C LEU A 149 -5.04 -5.65 13.12
N ILE A 150 -4.85 -6.43 12.04
CA ILE A 150 -5.81 -6.51 10.93
C ILE A 150 -7.16 -7.05 11.41
N ALA A 151 -7.16 -8.12 12.20
CA ALA A 151 -8.39 -8.70 12.73
C ALA A 151 -9.14 -7.71 13.63
N LEU A 152 -8.43 -6.99 14.48
CA LEU A 152 -9.03 -5.94 15.33
C LEU A 152 -9.57 -4.78 14.48
N GLY A 153 -8.84 -4.30 13.47
CA GLY A 153 -9.30 -3.25 12.56
C GLY A 153 -10.60 -3.66 11.85
N ILE A 154 -10.67 -4.87 11.29
CA ILE A 154 -11.88 -5.39 10.64
C ILE A 154 -13.05 -5.45 11.63
N LEU A 155 -12.82 -5.95 12.84
CA LEU A 155 -13.87 -6.00 13.87
C LEU A 155 -14.38 -4.61 14.22
N LEU A 156 -13.51 -3.62 14.38
CA LEU A 156 -13.91 -2.23 14.65
C LEU A 156 -14.73 -1.61 13.52
N VAL A 157 -14.36 -1.88 12.26
CA VAL A 157 -15.10 -1.41 11.09
C VAL A 157 -16.51 -2.03 11.02
N LEU A 158 -16.63 -3.32 11.36
CA LEU A 158 -17.90 -4.04 11.32
C LEU A 158 -18.83 -3.73 12.50
N LEU A 159 -18.29 -3.32 13.64
CA LEU A 159 -19.09 -3.01 14.82
C LEU A 159 -20.02 -1.81 14.58
N PRO A 160 -21.32 -1.91 14.91
CA PRO A 160 -22.28 -0.80 14.80
C PRO A 160 -22.12 0.20 15.97
N ALA A 161 -20.89 0.54 16.37
CA ALA A 161 -20.57 1.26 17.61
C ALA A 161 -20.29 2.76 17.39
N GLY A 162 -20.81 3.34 16.30
CA GLY A 162 -20.65 4.76 15.99
C GLY A 162 -19.44 5.08 15.12
N ASN A 163 -19.43 6.30 14.58
CA ASN A 163 -18.46 6.74 13.56
C ASN A 163 -17.01 6.84 14.10
N ASN A 164 -16.86 7.12 15.41
CA ASN A 164 -15.52 7.20 16.02
C ASN A 164 -14.81 5.85 16.05
N VAL A 165 -15.57 4.75 16.24
CA VAL A 165 -15.01 3.38 16.24
C VAL A 165 -14.64 2.97 14.83
N LEU A 166 -15.44 3.33 13.84
CA LEU A 166 -15.14 3.15 12.43
C LEU A 166 -13.83 3.87 12.03
N PHE A 167 -13.68 5.13 12.46
CA PHE A 167 -12.47 5.92 12.19
C PHE A 167 -11.20 5.28 12.73
N VAL A 168 -11.26 4.67 13.92
CA VAL A 168 -10.11 3.95 14.50
C VAL A 168 -9.84 2.61 13.81
N GLY A 169 -10.89 1.99 13.24
CA GLY A 169 -10.77 0.71 12.54
C GLY A 169 -10.21 0.80 11.12
N LEU A 170 -10.33 1.98 10.49
CA LEU A 170 -9.77 2.29 9.16
C LEU A 170 -8.31 2.68 9.24
#